data_6345a203022f6beb09fae5d4d873a36a
#
_entry.id   6345a203022f6beb09fae5d4d873a36a
#
_cell.length_a   1.000
_cell.length_b   1.000
_cell.length_c   1.000
_cell.angle_alpha   90.00
_cell.angle_beta   90.00
_cell.angle_gamma   90.00
#
_symmetry.space_group_name_H-M   'P 1'
#
loop_
_entity.id
_entity.type
_entity.pdbx_description
1 polymer ?
#
loop_
_entity_poly.entity_id
_entity_poly.type
_entity_poly.pdbx_seq_one_letter_code
_entity_poly.pdbx_strand_id
1 'polypeptide(L)'
;MFKALKRDRAFYGYLLRLTGPIALQNLITFSLGLIDTLMVSQLGNNEMAAVTAANVPVFLLISIVFGVQSGVGILISQYWGKKDLPSISRAIGVAAGLGMALALVIALALFLWPVQIMDLMSNKHHLSLLGAPYLRVIGFSYVFNMLSSIYVSAQRSVENASFGMKLFGMSTVLNTGMNYLLIFGKCGFPMLGVEGAAIATLLSRVAEFAVCLFCALRSRVIPLDLKALFLSLIHISEPTRPRLVS
;
A
#
# COMPACT_ATOMS: atom_id res chain seq x y z
N MET A 1 -13.63 36.36 15.27
CA MET A 1 -13.06 35.07 14.89
C MET A 1 -13.85 34.34 13.79
N PHE A 2 -15.19 34.42 13.70
CA PHE A 2 -16.00 33.75 12.69
C PHE A 2 -16.11 34.39 11.30
N LYS A 3 -15.64 35.60 11.07
CA LYS A 3 -15.62 36.26 9.74
C LYS A 3 -14.57 35.70 8.77
N ALA A 4 -13.57 34.98 9.26
CA ALA A 4 -12.53 34.36 8.44
C ALA A 4 -12.98 33.04 7.76
N LEU A 5 -14.16 32.49 8.12
CA LEU A 5 -14.70 31.22 7.60
C LEU A 5 -15.60 31.39 6.37
N LYS A 6 -15.95 32.63 5.97
CA LYS A 6 -16.65 32.88 4.69
C LYS A 6 -15.64 32.92 3.54
N ARG A 7 -15.01 31.77 3.24
CA ARG A 7 -14.26 31.61 2.00
C ARG A 7 -15.21 31.39 0.83
N ASP A 8 -14.75 31.80 -0.34
CA ASP A 8 -15.51 31.79 -1.59
C ASP A 8 -16.00 30.37 -1.93
N ARG A 9 -17.15 30.25 -2.58
CA ARG A 9 -17.76 28.98 -3.00
C ARG A 9 -16.78 28.14 -3.84
N ALA A 10 -15.90 28.79 -4.60
CA ALA A 10 -14.82 28.19 -5.35
C ALA A 10 -13.80 27.44 -4.47
N PHE A 11 -13.46 27.97 -3.31
CA PHE A 11 -12.55 27.32 -2.35
C PHE A 11 -13.13 26.02 -1.82
N TYR A 12 -14.39 26.01 -1.41
CA TYR A 12 -15.04 24.78 -0.91
C TYR A 12 -15.20 23.74 -2.01
N GLY A 13 -15.48 24.17 -3.25
CA GLY A 13 -15.51 23.28 -4.41
C GLY A 13 -14.17 22.61 -4.68
N TYR A 14 -13.07 23.36 -4.62
CA TYR A 14 -11.71 22.85 -4.76
C TYR A 14 -11.34 21.89 -3.61
N LEU A 15 -11.65 22.27 -2.36
CA LEU A 15 -11.40 21.44 -1.20
C LEU A 15 -12.12 20.09 -1.32
N LEU A 16 -13.42 20.08 -1.66
CA LEU A 16 -14.20 18.86 -1.83
C LEU A 16 -13.70 17.99 -3.00
N ARG A 17 -13.22 18.62 -4.07
CA ARG A 17 -12.64 17.89 -5.20
C ARG A 17 -11.37 17.12 -4.83
N LEU A 18 -10.58 17.64 -3.89
CA LEU A 18 -9.38 16.94 -3.41
C LEU A 18 -9.69 15.98 -2.26
N THR A 19 -10.44 16.43 -1.25
CA THR A 19 -10.69 15.63 -0.04
C THR A 19 -11.72 14.53 -0.26
N GLY A 20 -12.71 14.74 -1.11
CA GLY A 20 -13.76 13.75 -1.39
C GLY A 20 -13.20 12.41 -1.87
N PRO A 21 -12.38 12.37 -2.93
CA PRO A 21 -11.76 11.12 -3.39
C PRO A 21 -10.87 10.46 -2.34
N ILE A 22 -10.15 11.25 -1.52
CA ILE A 22 -9.30 10.70 -0.44
C ILE A 22 -10.15 10.07 0.66
N ALA A 23 -11.22 10.74 1.08
CA ALA A 23 -12.13 10.21 2.07
C ALA A 23 -12.81 8.93 1.58
N LEU A 24 -13.27 8.91 0.33
CA LEU A 24 -13.87 7.73 -0.28
C LEU A 24 -12.87 6.58 -0.44
N GLN A 25 -11.61 6.88 -0.81
CA GLN A 25 -10.53 5.90 -0.84
C GLN A 25 -10.31 5.25 0.53
N ASN A 26 -10.25 6.05 1.61
CA ASN A 26 -10.09 5.53 2.97
C ASN A 26 -11.29 4.67 3.39
N LEU A 27 -12.50 5.10 3.05
CA LEU A 27 -13.72 4.32 3.30
C LEU A 27 -13.69 2.96 2.58
N ILE A 28 -13.30 2.93 1.31
CA ILE A 28 -13.13 1.71 0.52
C ILE A 28 -12.10 0.78 1.18
N THR A 29 -10.93 1.31 1.57
CA THR A 29 -9.87 0.51 2.22
C THR A 29 -10.33 -0.05 3.56
N PHE A 30 -11.04 0.74 4.36
CA PHE A 30 -11.61 0.27 5.63
C PHE A 30 -12.68 -0.80 5.42
N SER A 31 -13.57 -0.60 4.44
CA SER A 31 -14.60 -1.58 4.09
C SER A 31 -14.01 -2.90 3.62
N LEU A 32 -12.89 -2.87 2.89
CA LEU A 32 -12.16 -4.08 2.51
C LEU A 32 -11.75 -4.90 3.73
N GLY A 33 -11.12 -4.26 4.73
CA GLY A 33 -10.72 -4.93 5.98
C GLY A 33 -11.91 -5.55 6.75
N LEU A 34 -13.07 -4.88 6.74
CA LEU A 34 -14.30 -5.42 7.32
C LEU A 34 -14.80 -6.64 6.54
N ILE A 35 -14.84 -6.57 5.22
CA ILE A 35 -15.28 -7.68 4.35
C ILE A 35 -14.37 -8.89 4.55
N ASP A 36 -13.04 -8.70 4.54
CA ASP A 36 -12.07 -9.76 4.78
C ASP A 36 -12.30 -10.44 6.14
N THR A 37 -12.49 -9.64 7.19
CA THR A 37 -12.77 -10.14 8.55
C THR A 37 -14.07 -10.92 8.60
N LEU A 38 -15.14 -10.42 7.98
CA LEU A 38 -16.44 -11.11 7.91
C LEU A 38 -16.35 -12.42 7.14
N MET A 39 -15.59 -12.48 6.05
CA MET A 39 -15.42 -13.71 5.26
C MET A 39 -14.61 -14.76 6.03
N VAL A 40 -13.53 -14.36 6.69
CA VAL A 40 -12.71 -15.26 7.51
C VAL A 40 -13.48 -15.74 8.75
N SER A 41 -14.32 -14.91 9.36
CA SER A 41 -15.11 -15.31 10.55
C SER A 41 -16.10 -16.45 10.26
N GLN A 42 -16.48 -16.65 9.01
CA GLN A 42 -17.34 -17.78 8.60
C GLN A 42 -16.62 -19.13 8.59
N LEU A 43 -15.27 -19.14 8.63
CA LEU A 43 -14.48 -20.37 8.73
C LEU A 43 -14.49 -20.96 10.14
N GLY A 44 -14.53 -20.11 11.16
CA GLY A 44 -14.55 -20.50 12.57
C GLY A 44 -13.85 -19.50 13.48
N ASN A 45 -14.05 -19.69 14.79
CA ASN A 45 -13.48 -18.79 15.81
C ASN A 45 -11.94 -18.89 15.91
N ASN A 46 -11.38 -20.09 15.66
CA ASN A 46 -9.93 -20.29 15.72
C ASN A 46 -9.23 -19.64 14.52
N GLU A 47 -9.81 -19.79 13.33
CA GLU A 47 -9.33 -19.18 12.08
C GLU A 47 -9.35 -17.65 12.18
N MET A 48 -10.45 -17.10 12.67
CA MET A 48 -10.59 -15.68 12.91
C MET A 48 -9.57 -15.16 13.95
N ALA A 49 -9.39 -15.89 15.05
CA ALA A 49 -8.42 -15.54 16.08
C ALA A 49 -6.97 -15.58 15.55
N ALA A 50 -6.63 -16.59 14.72
CA ALA A 50 -5.33 -16.72 14.10
C ALA A 50 -5.04 -15.55 13.13
N VAL A 51 -5.98 -15.17 12.26
CA VAL A 51 -5.83 -14.02 11.35
C VAL A 51 -5.75 -12.70 12.14
N THR A 52 -6.55 -12.56 13.20
CA THR A 52 -6.49 -11.37 14.06
C THR A 52 -5.12 -11.22 14.70
N ALA A 53 -4.52 -12.30 15.22
CA ALA A 53 -3.16 -12.29 15.75
C ALA A 53 -2.12 -11.98 14.67
N ALA A 54 -2.27 -12.55 13.47
CA ALA A 54 -1.40 -12.27 12.32
C ALA A 54 -1.48 -10.82 11.83
N ASN A 55 -2.61 -10.14 12.04
CA ASN A 55 -2.76 -8.73 11.68
C ASN A 55 -1.91 -7.77 12.54
N VAL A 56 -1.40 -8.19 13.69
CA VAL A 56 -0.54 -7.33 14.52
C VAL A 56 0.79 -7.00 13.82
N PRO A 57 1.62 -7.97 13.37
CA PRO A 57 2.83 -7.67 12.60
C PRO A 57 2.50 -7.02 11.24
N VAL A 58 1.35 -7.33 10.64
CA VAL A 58 0.87 -6.68 9.43
C VAL A 58 0.60 -5.19 9.66
N PHE A 59 0.05 -4.82 10.81
CA PHE A 59 -0.17 -3.42 11.16
C PHE A 59 1.14 -2.62 11.26
N LEU A 60 2.23 -3.23 11.73
CA LEU A 60 3.55 -2.61 11.71
C LEU A 60 4.01 -2.33 10.26
N LEU A 61 3.79 -3.26 9.33
CA LEU A 61 4.06 -3.04 7.90
C LEU A 61 3.26 -1.86 7.35
N ILE A 62 1.95 -1.81 7.64
CA ILE A 62 1.08 -0.71 7.21
C ILE A 62 1.60 0.63 7.74
N SER A 63 2.04 0.69 8.99
CA SER A 63 2.56 1.90 9.62
C SER A 63 3.85 2.39 8.93
N ILE A 64 4.72 1.47 8.54
CA ILE A 64 5.95 1.76 7.78
C ILE A 64 5.61 2.29 6.38
N VAL A 65 4.69 1.63 5.68
CA VAL A 65 4.18 2.08 4.37
C VAL A 65 3.65 3.50 4.47
N PHE A 66 2.84 3.79 5.50
CA PHE A 66 2.29 5.12 5.75
C PHE A 66 3.38 6.16 6.01
N GLY A 67 4.41 5.83 6.79
CA GLY A 67 5.55 6.71 7.05
C GLY A 67 6.29 7.10 5.77
N VAL A 68 6.62 6.12 4.92
CA VAL A 68 7.29 6.36 3.63
C VAL A 68 6.40 7.20 2.70
N GLN A 69 5.11 6.88 2.60
CA GLN A 69 4.16 7.67 1.80
C GLN A 69 4.07 9.11 2.26
N SER A 70 4.00 9.35 3.56
CA SER A 70 3.89 10.69 4.13
C SER A 70 5.14 11.51 3.83
N GLY A 71 6.32 10.93 4.06
CA GLY A 71 7.60 11.61 3.79
C GLY A 71 7.76 11.99 2.32
N VAL A 72 7.54 11.04 1.41
CA VAL A 72 7.67 11.32 -0.02
C VAL A 72 6.59 12.28 -0.53
N GLY A 73 5.37 12.21 0.02
CA GLY A 73 4.29 13.11 -0.34
C GLY A 73 4.61 14.57 -0.05
N ILE A 74 5.25 14.86 1.10
CA ILE A 74 5.70 16.21 1.46
C ILE A 74 6.74 16.72 0.46
N LEU A 75 7.75 15.93 0.13
CA LEU A 75 8.80 16.31 -0.83
C LEU A 75 8.22 16.57 -2.22
N ILE A 76 7.35 15.69 -2.70
CA ILE A 76 6.71 15.84 -4.01
C ILE A 76 5.85 17.10 -4.07
N SER A 77 5.09 17.40 -3.02
CA SER A 77 4.28 18.63 -2.98
C SER A 77 5.13 19.89 -3.08
N GLN A 78 6.33 19.92 -2.46
CA GLN A 78 7.27 21.03 -2.55
C GLN A 78 7.85 21.19 -3.97
N TYR A 79 8.25 20.07 -4.61
CA TYR A 79 8.77 20.09 -5.98
C TYR A 79 7.68 20.41 -7.00
N TRP A 80 6.44 19.97 -6.74
CA TRP A 80 5.28 20.31 -7.59
C TRP A 80 5.01 21.82 -7.60
N GLY A 81 5.08 22.47 -6.42
CA GLY A 81 4.98 23.92 -6.32
C GLY A 81 6.07 24.67 -7.08
N LYS A 82 7.26 24.07 -7.22
CA LYS A 82 8.39 24.60 -8.00
C LYS A 82 8.37 24.19 -9.47
N LYS A 83 7.41 23.35 -9.90
CA LYS A 83 7.32 22.76 -11.24
C LYS A 83 8.56 21.91 -11.62
N ASP A 84 9.27 21.36 -10.65
CA ASP A 84 10.48 20.55 -10.84
C ASP A 84 10.11 19.05 -10.99
N LEU A 85 9.68 18.68 -12.18
CA LEU A 85 9.29 17.30 -12.51
C LEU A 85 10.46 16.29 -12.39
N PRO A 86 11.71 16.60 -12.77
CA PRO A 86 12.84 15.68 -12.59
C PRO A 86 13.07 15.31 -11.12
N SER A 87 12.98 16.28 -10.21
CA SER A 87 13.14 16.01 -8.77
C SER A 87 11.98 15.20 -8.20
N ILE A 88 10.75 15.33 -8.73
CA ILE A 88 9.61 14.46 -8.38
C ILE A 88 9.92 13.02 -8.76
N SER A 89 10.34 12.75 -10.01
CA SER A 89 10.67 11.39 -10.46
C SER A 89 11.80 10.78 -9.61
N ARG A 90 12.83 11.56 -9.28
CA ARG A 90 13.92 11.11 -8.41
C ARG A 90 13.44 10.80 -7.00
N ALA A 91 12.59 11.63 -6.40
CA ALA A 91 12.03 11.39 -5.06
C ALA A 91 11.20 10.10 -5.03
N ILE A 92 10.36 9.85 -6.05
CA ILE A 92 9.61 8.60 -6.19
C ILE A 92 10.58 7.41 -6.30
N GLY A 93 11.64 7.52 -7.11
CA GLY A 93 12.63 6.47 -7.29
C GLY A 93 13.33 6.08 -6.01
N VAL A 94 13.84 7.05 -5.27
CA VAL A 94 14.50 6.82 -3.97
C VAL A 94 13.53 6.19 -2.97
N ALA A 95 12.30 6.72 -2.86
CA ALA A 95 11.31 6.18 -1.95
C ALA A 95 10.90 4.75 -2.33
N ALA A 96 10.72 4.46 -3.63
CA ALA A 96 10.40 3.12 -4.12
C ALA A 96 11.54 2.14 -3.82
N GLY A 97 12.80 2.51 -4.02
CA GLY A 97 13.96 1.68 -3.71
C GLY A 97 14.09 1.37 -2.22
N LEU A 98 14.06 2.40 -1.38
CA LEU A 98 14.14 2.25 0.07
C LEU A 98 12.91 1.48 0.63
N GLY A 99 11.73 1.85 0.17
CA GLY A 99 10.48 1.20 0.58
C GLY A 99 10.43 -0.28 0.18
N MET A 100 10.87 -0.61 -1.04
CA MET A 100 10.96 -1.98 -1.52
C MET A 100 11.99 -2.79 -0.73
N ALA A 101 13.17 -2.26 -0.46
CA ALA A 101 14.19 -2.93 0.33
C ALA A 101 13.66 -3.24 1.74
N LEU A 102 13.03 -2.27 2.39
CA LEU A 102 12.46 -2.43 3.72
C LEU A 102 11.32 -3.45 3.72
N ALA A 103 10.39 -3.35 2.76
CA ALA A 103 9.27 -4.29 2.64
C ALA A 103 9.75 -5.72 2.36
N LEU A 104 10.80 -5.90 1.55
CA LEU A 104 11.40 -7.21 1.27
C LEU A 104 12.05 -7.81 2.52
N VAL A 105 12.80 -7.04 3.30
CA VAL A 105 13.43 -7.52 4.54
C VAL A 105 12.36 -8.04 5.50
N ILE A 106 11.27 -7.30 5.67
CA ILE A 106 10.19 -7.70 6.56
C ILE A 106 9.41 -8.89 5.97
N ALA A 107 9.12 -8.89 4.67
CA ALA A 107 8.46 -10.01 4.01
C ALA A 107 9.26 -11.31 4.15
N LEU A 108 10.58 -11.24 4.00
CA LEU A 108 11.49 -12.38 4.22
C LEU A 108 11.48 -12.83 5.69
N ALA A 109 11.46 -11.91 6.64
CA ALA A 109 11.35 -12.27 8.06
C ALA A 109 10.03 -13.00 8.36
N LEU A 110 8.90 -12.51 7.84
CA LEU A 110 7.59 -13.14 7.96
C LEU A 110 7.52 -14.51 7.26
N PHE A 111 8.27 -14.68 6.18
CA PHE A 111 8.33 -15.94 5.43
C PHE A 111 9.19 -16.99 6.15
N LEU A 112 10.37 -16.59 6.66
CA LEU A 112 11.34 -17.52 7.27
C LEU A 112 10.95 -17.91 8.71
N TRP A 113 10.38 -16.99 9.49
CA TRP A 113 10.05 -17.18 10.91
C TRP A 113 8.57 -16.93 11.24
N PRO A 114 7.59 -17.40 10.46
CA PRO A 114 6.19 -17.06 10.66
C PRO A 114 5.63 -17.57 11.98
N VAL A 115 5.98 -18.80 12.39
CA VAL A 115 5.50 -19.41 13.65
C VAL A 115 6.07 -18.66 14.85
N GLN A 116 7.37 -18.37 14.84
CA GLN A 116 8.03 -17.65 15.92
C GLN A 116 7.46 -16.23 16.10
N ILE A 117 7.21 -15.55 14.99
CA ILE A 117 6.58 -14.21 15.03
C ILE A 117 5.14 -14.32 15.54
N MET A 118 4.40 -15.32 15.13
CA MET A 118 3.04 -15.56 15.63
C MET A 118 3.02 -15.92 17.13
N ASP A 119 4.00 -16.70 17.62
CA ASP A 119 4.12 -17.05 19.04
C ASP A 119 4.39 -15.82 19.93
N LEU A 120 5.02 -14.77 19.38
CA LEU A 120 5.16 -13.48 20.06
C LEU A 120 3.83 -12.71 20.16
N MET A 121 2.89 -12.98 19.25
CA MET A 121 1.60 -12.27 19.17
C MET A 121 0.45 -13.04 19.83
N SER A 122 0.63 -14.34 20.01
CA SER A 122 -0.39 -15.23 20.58
C SER A 122 0.20 -16.13 21.64
N ASN A 123 -0.46 -16.20 22.80
CA ASN A 123 -0.09 -17.16 23.87
C ASN A 123 -0.51 -18.61 23.56
N LYS A 124 -1.12 -18.87 22.40
CA LYS A 124 -1.65 -20.17 22.00
C LYS A 124 -0.92 -20.68 20.75
N HIS A 125 0.02 -21.58 20.92
CA HIS A 125 0.82 -22.15 19.81
C HIS A 125 -0.03 -22.76 18.68
N HIS A 126 -1.20 -23.31 18.99
CA HIS A 126 -2.15 -23.83 18.00
C HIS A 126 -2.61 -22.71 17.03
N LEU A 127 -2.87 -21.50 17.52
CA LEU A 127 -3.26 -20.36 16.67
C LEU A 127 -2.07 -19.87 15.82
N SER A 128 -0.85 -19.99 16.33
CA SER A 128 0.36 -19.67 15.58
C SER A 128 0.54 -20.58 14.37
N LEU A 129 0.28 -21.86 14.53
CA LEU A 129 0.33 -22.84 13.42
C LEU A 129 -0.75 -22.55 12.36
N LEU A 130 -1.97 -22.17 12.78
CA LEU A 130 -3.06 -21.80 11.86
C LEU A 130 -2.78 -20.50 11.11
N GLY A 131 -2.17 -19.50 11.76
CA GLY A 131 -1.90 -18.21 11.16
C GLY A 131 -0.59 -18.13 10.37
N ALA A 132 0.35 -19.04 10.58
CA ALA A 132 1.66 -19.02 9.92
C ALA A 132 1.58 -19.08 8.38
N PRO A 133 0.75 -19.93 7.74
CA PRO A 133 0.59 -19.94 6.29
C PRO A 133 0.07 -18.60 5.76
N TYR A 134 -0.90 -18.00 6.45
CA TYR A 134 -1.41 -16.67 6.13
C TYR A 134 -0.29 -15.61 6.18
N LEU A 135 0.50 -15.60 7.26
CA LEU A 135 1.56 -14.63 7.48
C LEU A 135 2.67 -14.73 6.44
N ARG A 136 3.02 -15.95 6.00
CA ARG A 136 4.00 -16.18 4.92
C ARG A 136 3.60 -15.52 3.63
N VAL A 137 2.35 -15.62 3.24
CA VAL A 137 1.86 -15.11 1.95
C VAL A 137 1.59 -13.61 2.03
N ILE A 138 0.95 -13.15 3.12
CA ILE A 138 0.53 -11.75 3.26
C ILE A 138 1.72 -10.80 3.29
N GLY A 139 2.87 -11.22 3.84
CA GLY A 139 4.09 -10.40 3.86
C GLY A 139 4.51 -9.94 2.48
N PHE A 140 4.47 -10.80 1.47
CA PHE A 140 4.82 -10.44 0.09
C PHE A 140 3.82 -9.48 -0.56
N SER A 141 2.55 -9.51 -0.16
CA SER A 141 1.54 -8.58 -0.69
C SER A 141 1.90 -7.13 -0.38
N TYR A 142 2.57 -6.88 0.75
CA TYR A 142 2.98 -5.54 1.16
C TYR A 142 4.16 -4.98 0.38
N VAL A 143 4.96 -5.81 -0.29
CA VAL A 143 5.99 -5.34 -1.23
C VAL A 143 5.32 -4.61 -2.40
N PHE A 144 4.31 -5.21 -3.00
CA PHE A 144 3.53 -4.60 -4.09
C PHE A 144 2.71 -3.41 -3.61
N ASN A 145 2.09 -3.54 -2.43
CA ASN A 145 1.35 -2.44 -1.82
C ASN A 145 2.23 -1.22 -1.53
N MET A 146 3.48 -1.40 -1.05
CA MET A 146 4.43 -0.31 -0.81
C MET A 146 4.66 0.51 -2.09
N LEU A 147 4.97 -0.18 -3.20
CA LEU A 147 5.25 0.47 -4.48
C LEU A 147 4.04 1.23 -5.03
N SER A 148 2.86 0.59 -5.02
CA SER A 148 1.59 1.23 -5.44
C SER A 148 1.29 2.44 -4.58
N SER A 149 1.46 2.33 -3.28
CA SER A 149 1.14 3.37 -2.30
C SER A 149 2.03 4.60 -2.43
N ILE A 150 3.32 4.43 -2.73
CA ILE A 150 4.25 5.53 -3.00
C ILE A 150 3.78 6.31 -4.23
N TYR A 151 3.42 5.62 -5.32
CA TYR A 151 2.95 6.29 -6.53
C TYR A 151 1.58 6.95 -6.33
N VAL A 152 0.65 6.32 -5.60
CA VAL A 152 -0.64 6.93 -5.24
C VAL A 152 -0.43 8.18 -4.38
N SER A 153 0.53 8.17 -3.45
CA SER A 153 0.89 9.37 -2.68
C SER A 153 1.44 10.47 -3.58
N ALA A 154 2.28 10.13 -4.55
CA ALA A 154 2.77 11.08 -5.55
C ALA A 154 1.64 11.69 -6.37
N GLN A 155 0.70 10.89 -6.86
CA GLN A 155 -0.47 11.36 -7.61
C GLN A 155 -1.35 12.28 -6.77
N ARG A 156 -1.51 11.99 -5.49
CA ARG A 156 -2.24 12.85 -4.54
C ARG A 156 -1.54 14.20 -4.36
N SER A 157 -0.21 14.20 -4.29
CA SER A 157 0.61 15.41 -4.12
C SER A 157 0.60 16.33 -5.33
N VAL A 158 0.27 15.80 -6.52
CA VAL A 158 0.07 16.57 -7.76
C VAL A 158 -1.42 16.77 -8.10
N GLU A 159 -2.26 16.81 -7.06
CA GLU A 159 -3.70 17.10 -7.13
C GLU A 159 -4.56 16.05 -7.86
N ASN A 160 -4.01 14.86 -8.16
CA ASN A 160 -4.75 13.76 -8.79
C ASN A 160 -5.20 12.71 -7.75
N ALA A 161 -5.99 13.13 -6.76
CA ALA A 161 -6.46 12.24 -5.70
C ALA A 161 -7.40 11.13 -6.19
N SER A 162 -8.11 11.35 -7.31
CA SER A 162 -9.04 10.38 -7.89
C SER A 162 -8.35 9.10 -8.40
N PHE A 163 -7.05 9.16 -8.71
CA PHE A 163 -6.28 8.01 -9.15
C PHE A 163 -6.27 6.91 -8.07
N GLY A 164 -5.90 7.25 -6.84
CA GLY A 164 -5.85 6.29 -5.73
C GLY A 164 -7.22 5.69 -5.42
N MET A 165 -8.28 6.50 -5.42
CA MET A 165 -9.65 6.03 -5.21
C MET A 165 -10.06 4.95 -6.23
N LYS A 166 -9.80 5.18 -7.52
CA LYS A 166 -10.12 4.21 -8.59
C LYS A 166 -9.29 2.94 -8.48
N LEU A 167 -7.99 3.09 -8.23
CA LEU A 167 -7.06 1.96 -8.12
C LEU A 167 -7.42 1.05 -6.95
N PHE A 168 -7.63 1.60 -5.75
CA PHE A 168 -8.01 0.82 -4.58
C PHE A 168 -9.44 0.28 -4.67
N GLY A 169 -10.36 1.01 -5.33
CA GLY A 169 -11.70 0.51 -5.62
C GLY A 169 -11.67 -0.76 -6.47
N MET A 170 -10.90 -0.75 -7.55
CA MET A 170 -10.67 -1.92 -8.40
C MET A 170 -10.04 -3.08 -7.60
N SER A 171 -8.99 -2.79 -6.81
CA SER A 171 -8.29 -3.78 -5.98
C SER A 171 -9.25 -4.42 -4.96
N THR A 172 -10.14 -3.63 -4.34
CA THR A 172 -11.14 -4.10 -3.38
C THR A 172 -12.13 -5.07 -4.03
N VAL A 173 -12.67 -4.73 -5.19
CA VAL A 173 -13.61 -5.61 -5.92
C VAL A 173 -12.93 -6.93 -6.29
N LEU A 174 -11.70 -6.85 -6.81
CA LEU A 174 -10.92 -8.03 -7.17
C LEU A 174 -10.62 -8.89 -5.94
N ASN A 175 -10.18 -8.29 -4.83
CA ASN A 175 -9.87 -9.00 -3.60
C ASN A 175 -11.11 -9.71 -3.03
N THR A 176 -12.26 -9.00 -2.94
CA THR A 176 -13.51 -9.59 -2.44
C THR A 176 -13.96 -10.78 -3.32
N GLY A 177 -13.85 -10.65 -4.65
CA GLY A 177 -14.15 -11.74 -5.56
C GLY A 177 -13.22 -12.94 -5.38
N MET A 178 -11.90 -12.70 -5.30
CA MET A 178 -10.91 -13.75 -5.08
C MET A 178 -11.06 -14.42 -3.71
N ASN A 179 -11.38 -13.65 -2.66
CA ASN A 179 -11.69 -14.18 -1.35
C ASN A 179 -12.87 -15.14 -1.40
N TYR A 180 -13.96 -14.77 -2.09
CA TYR A 180 -15.12 -15.64 -2.23
C TYR A 180 -14.78 -16.97 -2.93
N LEU A 181 -13.92 -16.91 -3.94
CA LEU A 181 -13.49 -18.11 -4.69
C LEU A 181 -12.55 -19.00 -3.85
N LEU A 182 -11.53 -18.42 -3.21
CA LEU A 182 -10.43 -19.14 -2.59
C LEU A 182 -10.71 -19.54 -1.14
N ILE A 183 -11.43 -18.69 -0.37
CA ILE A 183 -11.80 -19.04 1.01
C ILE A 183 -12.82 -20.18 1.03
N PHE A 184 -13.86 -20.09 0.18
CA PHE A 184 -15.00 -21.00 0.20
C PHE A 184 -14.94 -22.11 -0.88
N GLY A 185 -13.93 -22.12 -1.76
CA GLY A 185 -13.77 -23.12 -2.81
C GLY A 185 -14.92 -23.11 -3.82
N LYS A 186 -15.36 -21.93 -4.27
CA LYS A 186 -16.46 -21.80 -5.23
C LYS A 186 -15.96 -21.84 -6.68
N CYS A 187 -16.85 -22.12 -7.62
CA CYS A 187 -16.57 -22.12 -9.07
C CYS A 187 -15.42 -23.07 -9.50
N GLY A 188 -15.21 -24.18 -8.78
CA GLY A 188 -14.16 -25.16 -9.09
C GLY A 188 -12.78 -24.83 -8.51
N PHE A 189 -12.64 -23.77 -7.74
CA PHE A 189 -11.41 -23.47 -7.00
C PHE A 189 -11.32 -24.34 -5.74
N PRO A 190 -10.08 -24.69 -5.28
CA PRO A 190 -9.89 -25.40 -4.02
C PRO A 190 -10.29 -24.49 -2.84
N MET A 191 -10.89 -25.09 -1.80
CA MET A 191 -11.16 -24.40 -0.54
C MET A 191 -9.86 -24.30 0.26
N LEU A 192 -9.26 -23.11 0.29
CA LEU A 192 -7.98 -22.84 0.96
C LEU A 192 -8.16 -22.17 2.33
N GLY A 193 -9.38 -21.77 2.71
CA GLY A 193 -9.67 -21.16 4.00
C GLY A 193 -8.85 -19.90 4.26
N VAL A 194 -8.14 -19.88 5.40
CA VAL A 194 -7.31 -18.73 5.84
C VAL A 194 -6.18 -18.41 4.84
N GLU A 195 -5.51 -19.45 4.31
CA GLU A 195 -4.46 -19.25 3.31
C GLU A 195 -5.03 -18.66 2.00
N GLY A 196 -6.25 -19.05 1.63
CA GLY A 196 -6.99 -18.48 0.51
C GLY A 196 -7.18 -16.97 0.62
N ALA A 197 -7.45 -16.46 1.82
CA ALA A 197 -7.56 -15.02 2.07
C ALA A 197 -6.23 -14.29 1.83
N ALA A 198 -5.10 -14.87 2.26
CA ALA A 198 -3.78 -14.29 2.01
C ALA A 198 -3.42 -14.29 0.52
N ILE A 199 -3.70 -15.38 -0.20
CA ILE A 199 -3.46 -15.51 -1.64
C ILE A 199 -4.34 -14.51 -2.41
N ALA A 200 -5.62 -14.37 -2.06
CA ALA A 200 -6.51 -13.40 -2.68
C ALA A 200 -5.99 -11.96 -2.51
N THR A 201 -5.48 -11.64 -1.32
CA THR A 201 -4.86 -10.33 -1.05
C THR A 201 -3.59 -10.15 -1.88
N LEU A 202 -2.71 -11.15 -1.95
CA LEU A 202 -1.50 -11.09 -2.76
C LEU A 202 -1.82 -10.85 -4.24
N LEU A 203 -2.73 -11.63 -4.82
CA LEU A 203 -3.13 -11.50 -6.23
C LEU A 203 -3.73 -10.12 -6.52
N SER A 204 -4.55 -9.62 -5.61
CA SER A 204 -5.15 -8.29 -5.75
C SER A 204 -4.11 -7.17 -5.69
N ARG A 205 -3.09 -7.29 -4.82
CA ARG A 205 -1.99 -6.34 -4.74
C ARG A 205 -1.06 -6.40 -5.94
N VAL A 206 -0.82 -7.59 -6.50
CA VAL A 206 -0.08 -7.76 -7.76
C VAL A 206 -0.82 -7.09 -8.91
N ALA A 207 -2.13 -7.33 -9.04
CA ALA A 207 -2.96 -6.69 -10.07
C ALA A 207 -3.01 -5.17 -9.90
N GLU A 208 -3.18 -4.68 -8.67
CA GLU A 208 -3.13 -3.26 -8.32
C GLU A 208 -1.81 -2.63 -8.75
N PHE A 209 -0.68 -3.27 -8.42
CA PHE A 209 0.63 -2.82 -8.80
C PHE A 209 0.83 -2.81 -10.32
N ALA A 210 0.39 -3.85 -11.02
CA ALA A 210 0.47 -3.93 -12.49
C ALA A 210 -0.29 -2.78 -13.16
N VAL A 211 -1.51 -2.48 -12.72
CA VAL A 211 -2.30 -1.34 -13.22
C VAL A 211 -1.62 -0.01 -12.84
N CYS A 212 -1.12 0.11 -11.62
CA CYS A 212 -0.41 1.29 -11.15
C CYS A 212 0.83 1.55 -12.02
N LEU A 213 1.65 0.53 -12.28
CA LEU A 213 2.85 0.60 -13.11
C LEU A 213 2.50 0.96 -14.56
N PHE A 214 1.47 0.34 -15.13
CA PHE A 214 0.99 0.65 -16.46
C PHE A 214 0.57 2.12 -16.61
N CYS A 215 -0.20 2.63 -15.64
CA CYS A 215 -0.59 4.04 -15.60
C CYS A 215 0.61 4.97 -15.40
N ALA A 216 1.57 4.58 -14.56
CA ALA A 216 2.78 5.35 -14.31
C ALA A 216 3.66 5.49 -15.56
N LEU A 217 3.84 4.41 -16.32
CA LEU A 217 4.62 4.41 -17.56
C LEU A 217 3.94 5.23 -18.67
N ARG A 218 2.61 5.36 -18.64
CA ARG A 218 1.84 6.19 -19.59
C ARG A 218 1.59 7.61 -19.13
N SER A 219 1.93 7.93 -17.88
CA SER A 219 1.65 9.24 -17.31
C SER A 219 2.51 10.33 -17.96
N ARG A 220 1.84 11.40 -18.43
CA ARG A 220 2.52 12.63 -18.90
C ARG A 220 2.75 13.62 -17.75
N VAL A 221 2.09 13.44 -16.60
CA VAL A 221 2.15 14.37 -15.46
C VAL A 221 3.35 14.05 -14.57
N ILE A 222 3.58 12.76 -14.32
CA ILE A 222 4.74 12.28 -13.57
C ILE A 222 5.37 11.17 -14.43
N PRO A 223 6.27 11.51 -15.36
CA PRO A 223 6.97 10.51 -16.14
C PRO A 223 7.92 9.74 -15.20
N LEU A 224 7.69 8.42 -15.06
CA LEU A 224 8.66 7.56 -14.39
C LEU A 224 9.79 7.25 -15.39
N ASP A 225 10.93 7.83 -15.16
CA ASP A 225 12.16 7.43 -15.86
C ASP A 225 12.76 6.23 -15.14
N LEU A 226 12.52 5.03 -15.71
CA LEU A 226 13.05 3.77 -15.17
C LEU A 226 14.59 3.78 -15.10
N LYS A 227 15.27 4.54 -15.99
CA LYS A 227 16.74 4.70 -15.94
C LYS A 227 17.14 5.56 -14.74
N ALA A 228 16.41 6.63 -14.46
CA ALA A 228 16.63 7.46 -13.29
C ALA A 228 16.34 6.70 -11.99
N LEU A 229 15.35 5.79 -11.97
CA LEU A 229 15.06 4.86 -10.87
C LEU A 229 16.25 3.94 -10.56
N PHE A 230 16.84 3.30 -11.57
CA PHE A 230 18.01 2.43 -11.38
C PHE A 230 19.28 3.21 -11.01
N LEU A 231 19.53 4.35 -11.64
CA LEU A 231 20.66 5.20 -11.35
C LEU A 231 20.61 5.81 -9.95
N SER A 232 19.43 6.17 -9.44
CA SER A 232 19.30 6.73 -8.09
C SER A 232 19.55 5.67 -6.99
N LEU A 233 19.28 4.39 -7.27
CA LEU A 233 19.61 3.28 -6.36
C LEU A 233 21.13 3.04 -6.29
N ILE A 234 21.86 3.30 -7.37
CA ILE A 234 23.33 3.12 -7.44
C ILE A 234 24.06 4.35 -6.88
N HIS A 235 23.51 5.56 -7.05
CA HIS A 235 24.14 6.82 -6.62
C HIS A 235 23.71 7.34 -5.24
N ILE A 236 23.08 6.53 -4.39
CA ILE A 236 22.88 6.86 -2.96
C ILE A 236 24.22 7.10 -2.23
N SER A 237 25.36 6.68 -2.82
CA SER A 237 26.69 6.78 -2.22
C SER A 237 27.48 8.06 -2.56
N GLU A 238 26.98 8.94 -3.43
CA GLU A 238 27.68 10.22 -3.66
C GLU A 238 27.10 11.31 -2.76
N PRO A 239 27.82 11.77 -1.71
CA PRO A 239 27.43 12.96 -0.97
C PRO A 239 27.44 14.14 -1.95
N THR A 240 26.33 14.87 -2.03
CA THR A 240 26.24 16.15 -2.73
C THR A 240 27.40 17.03 -2.29
N ARG A 241 28.46 17.14 -3.11
CA ARG A 241 29.49 18.15 -2.93
C ARG A 241 28.79 19.49 -3.02
N PRO A 242 28.85 20.33 -1.96
CA PRO A 242 28.37 21.71 -2.07
C PRO A 242 29.19 22.37 -3.18
N ARG A 243 28.54 22.84 -4.24
CA ARG A 243 29.18 23.76 -5.18
C ARG A 243 29.47 25.01 -4.38
N LEU A 244 30.72 25.18 -3.98
CA LEU A 244 31.24 26.44 -3.55
C LEU A 244 31.08 27.40 -4.72
N VAL A 245 30.14 28.33 -4.57
CA VAL A 245 30.01 29.46 -5.48
C VAL A 245 31.16 30.38 -5.16
N SER A 246 32.14 30.42 -6.05
CA SER A 246 33.17 31.43 -6.12
C SER A 246 32.65 32.69 -6.79
#